data_71373d56c6d81e604475a810acb2c22e
#
_entry.id   71373d56c6d81e604475a810acb2c22e
#
_cell.length_a   1.000
_cell.length_b   1.000
_cell.length_c   1.000
_cell.angle_alpha   90.00
_cell.angle_beta   90.00
_cell.angle_gamma   90.00
#
_symmetry.space_group_name_H-M   'P 1'
#
loop_
_entity.id
_entity.type
_entity.pdbx_description
1 polymer ?
#
loop_
_entity_poly.entity_id
_entity_poly.type
_entity_poly.pdbx_seq_one_letter_code
_entity_poly.pdbx_strand_id
1 'polypeptide(L)'
;MLYITIFILCTILISYIFRNNIIMNIYKLPLIRKSWQLPNMDASTFEVPQNNTKPVVVCCGDSITHGHIGYDWVSALRKKDDSKIYINAGINADLTWNLNERVDNIIKHNPDYITILIGTNDSIGSQNIKHIQDYYVSTKGLPRLPHIDWYSSELERFITTVTVQTDAKIAISTLPWLGEQSNAEIITVVKGHNDIIRLLSEKYTLT
;
A
#
# COMPACT_ATOMS: atom_id res chain seq x y z
N MET A 1 -2.90 26.70 46.51
CA MET A 1 -3.60 26.31 45.29
C MET A 1 -2.79 26.67 44.02
N LEU A 2 -2.38 27.91 43.81
CA LEU A 2 -1.66 28.32 42.60
C LEU A 2 -0.39 27.50 42.30
N TYR A 3 0.44 27.21 43.30
CA TYR A 3 1.69 26.41 43.13
C TYR A 3 1.42 24.95 42.74
N ILE A 4 0.34 24.36 43.23
CA ILE A 4 -0.04 22.97 42.87
C ILE A 4 -0.51 22.95 41.41
N THR A 5 -1.26 23.93 40.99
CA THR A 5 -1.74 24.02 39.59
C THR A 5 -0.57 24.23 38.61
N ILE A 6 0.39 25.10 38.98
CA ILE A 6 1.62 25.32 38.17
C ILE A 6 2.43 24.03 38.09
N PHE A 7 2.61 23.31 39.21
CA PHE A 7 3.37 22.07 39.23
C PHE A 7 2.72 20.99 38.35
N ILE A 8 1.38 20.84 38.37
CA ILE A 8 0.65 19.91 37.51
C ILE A 8 0.79 20.27 36.03
N LEU A 9 0.67 21.59 35.70
CA LEU A 9 0.85 22.02 34.30
C LEU A 9 2.28 21.81 33.81
N CYS A 10 3.28 22.05 34.64
CA CYS A 10 4.68 21.77 34.30
C CYS A 10 4.94 20.29 34.09
N THR A 11 4.40 19.41 34.93
CA THR A 11 4.54 17.95 34.75
C THR A 11 3.85 17.43 33.49
N ILE A 12 2.67 17.97 33.14
CA ILE A 12 1.97 17.63 31.90
C ILE A 12 2.79 18.11 30.69
N LEU A 13 3.30 19.32 30.72
CA LEU A 13 4.11 19.89 29.64
C LEU A 13 5.42 19.11 29.45
N ILE A 14 6.11 18.77 30.53
CA ILE A 14 7.33 17.96 30.50
C ILE A 14 7.01 16.56 29.92
N SER A 15 5.93 15.93 30.36
CA SER A 15 5.50 14.63 29.83
C SER A 15 5.16 14.69 28.35
N TYR A 16 4.52 15.78 27.90
CA TYR A 16 4.20 16.00 26.50
C TYR A 16 5.47 16.20 25.64
N ILE A 17 6.42 17.02 26.12
CA ILE A 17 7.72 17.24 25.45
C ILE A 17 8.53 15.94 25.39
N PHE A 18 8.57 15.19 26.50
CA PHE A 18 9.28 13.90 26.54
C PHE A 18 8.66 12.87 25.57
N ARG A 19 7.34 12.79 25.54
CA ARG A 19 6.60 11.93 24.60
C ARG A 19 6.91 12.32 23.16
N ASN A 20 6.86 13.59 22.81
CA ASN A 20 7.15 14.06 21.46
C ASN A 20 8.63 13.84 21.07
N ASN A 21 9.57 14.02 22.00
CA ASN A 21 10.99 13.71 21.75
C ASN A 21 11.23 12.22 21.58
N ILE A 22 10.53 11.36 22.33
CA ILE A 22 10.59 9.90 22.14
C ILE A 22 9.99 9.53 20.78
N ILE A 23 8.83 10.07 20.43
CA ILE A 23 8.19 9.85 19.14
C ILE A 23 9.13 10.31 18.01
N MET A 24 9.67 11.54 18.08
CA MET A 24 10.60 12.07 17.08
C MET A 24 11.91 11.27 16.99
N ASN A 25 12.39 10.71 18.08
CA ASN A 25 13.57 9.83 18.06
C ASN A 25 13.27 8.44 17.50
N ILE A 26 12.07 7.92 17.75
CA ILE A 26 11.59 6.68 17.13
C ILE A 26 11.52 6.85 15.59
N TYR A 27 11.05 8.00 15.09
CA TYR A 27 11.04 8.31 13.66
C TYR A 27 12.45 8.46 13.05
N LYS A 28 13.48 8.71 13.86
CA LYS A 28 14.88 8.75 13.41
C LYS A 28 15.55 7.37 13.36
N LEU A 29 14.92 6.34 13.90
CA LEU A 29 15.47 4.98 13.84
C LEU A 29 15.60 4.50 12.38
N PRO A 30 16.71 3.85 12.00
CA PRO A 30 16.96 3.44 10.62
C PRO A 30 15.84 2.58 10.00
N LEU A 31 15.20 1.73 10.81
CA LEU A 31 14.06 0.91 10.39
C LEU A 31 12.83 1.75 10.00
N ILE A 32 12.50 2.76 10.81
CA ILE A 32 11.34 3.64 10.54
C ILE A 32 11.67 4.58 9.39
N ARG A 33 12.88 5.14 9.37
CA ARG A 33 13.35 5.96 8.24
C ARG A 33 13.31 5.19 6.92
N LYS A 34 13.65 3.89 6.94
CA LYS A 34 13.57 3.03 5.75
C LYS A 34 12.13 2.84 5.27
N SER A 35 11.12 2.82 6.18
CA SER A 35 9.71 2.68 5.81
C SER A 35 9.14 3.89 5.06
N TRP A 36 9.77 5.06 5.20
CA TRP A 36 9.37 6.31 4.57
C TRP A 36 10.18 6.60 3.30
N GLN A 37 11.19 5.78 3.00
CA GLN A 37 11.91 5.89 1.74
C GLN A 37 11.08 5.28 0.61
N LEU A 38 11.11 5.93 -0.54
CA LEU A 38 10.56 5.35 -1.76
C LEU A 38 11.32 4.07 -2.10
N PRO A 39 10.66 3.06 -2.66
CA PRO A 39 11.33 1.85 -3.08
C PRO A 39 12.31 2.11 -4.21
N ASN A 40 13.23 1.20 -4.43
CA ASN A 40 14.16 1.26 -5.55
C ASN A 40 13.39 1.25 -6.88
N MET A 41 13.69 2.17 -7.79
CA MET A 41 12.95 2.39 -9.03
C MET A 41 11.46 2.61 -8.79
N ASP A 42 11.14 3.54 -7.88
CA ASP A 42 9.78 3.96 -7.54
C ASP A 42 9.05 4.56 -8.74
N ALA A 43 7.79 4.16 -8.92
CA ALA A 43 6.98 4.56 -10.07
C ALA A 43 6.76 6.07 -10.17
N SER A 44 6.83 6.84 -9.08
CA SER A 44 6.63 8.29 -9.11
C SER A 44 7.85 9.05 -9.62
N THR A 45 9.05 8.52 -9.37
CA THR A 45 10.33 9.21 -9.63
C THR A 45 11.17 8.57 -10.74
N PHE A 46 10.95 7.29 -11.04
CA PHE A 46 11.68 6.59 -12.07
C PHE A 46 11.23 7.03 -13.46
N GLU A 47 12.19 7.21 -14.36
CA GLU A 47 11.93 7.51 -15.76
C GLU A 47 12.47 6.37 -16.63
N VAL A 48 11.60 5.80 -17.47
CA VAL A 48 12.01 4.80 -18.47
C VAL A 48 12.88 5.50 -19.52
N PRO A 49 14.08 4.99 -19.82
CA PRO A 49 14.92 5.58 -20.85
C PRO A 49 14.21 5.69 -22.22
N GLN A 50 14.35 6.80 -22.92
CA GLN A 50 13.67 7.04 -24.21
C GLN A 50 14.02 6.02 -25.30
N ASN A 51 15.22 5.43 -25.23
CA ASN A 51 15.67 4.39 -26.16
C ASN A 51 15.46 2.97 -25.62
N ASN A 52 14.58 2.82 -24.64
CA ASN A 52 14.29 1.50 -24.06
C ASN A 52 13.61 0.59 -25.08
N THR A 53 14.11 -0.62 -25.19
CA THR A 53 13.53 -1.69 -26.02
C THR A 53 13.03 -2.88 -25.19
N LYS A 54 13.24 -2.83 -23.86
CA LYS A 54 12.80 -3.90 -22.96
C LYS A 54 11.35 -3.68 -22.53
N PRO A 55 10.56 -4.75 -22.39
CA PRO A 55 9.23 -4.62 -21.82
C PRO A 55 9.26 -4.00 -20.42
N VAL A 56 8.26 -3.18 -20.11
CA VAL A 56 8.11 -2.49 -18.85
C VAL A 56 7.06 -3.22 -18.00
N VAL A 57 7.43 -3.57 -16.79
CA VAL A 57 6.57 -4.22 -15.79
C VAL A 57 6.38 -3.27 -14.61
N VAL A 58 5.17 -2.82 -14.34
CA VAL A 58 4.85 -2.02 -13.16
C VAL A 58 4.21 -2.91 -12.09
N CYS A 59 4.87 -3.00 -10.93
CA CYS A 59 4.42 -3.81 -9.80
C CYS A 59 3.64 -2.93 -8.81
N CYS A 60 2.31 -3.01 -8.84
CA CYS A 60 1.38 -2.21 -8.04
C CYS A 60 1.04 -2.90 -6.73
N GLY A 61 1.02 -2.14 -5.62
CA GLY A 61 0.64 -2.69 -4.33
C GLY A 61 0.92 -1.78 -3.14
N ASP A 62 0.93 -2.39 -1.99
CA ASP A 62 1.17 -1.77 -0.69
C ASP A 62 2.61 -2.03 -0.17
N SER A 63 2.77 -2.17 1.15
CA SER A 63 4.06 -2.43 1.80
C SER A 63 4.73 -3.73 1.38
N ILE A 64 3.95 -4.74 0.97
CA ILE A 64 4.47 -6.03 0.51
C ILE A 64 5.17 -5.84 -0.85
N THR A 65 4.60 -5.03 -1.73
CA THR A 65 5.20 -4.70 -3.03
C THR A 65 6.32 -3.67 -2.88
N HIS A 66 6.17 -2.69 -1.97
CA HIS A 66 7.25 -1.77 -1.61
C HIS A 66 8.55 -2.51 -1.25
N GLY A 67 8.44 -3.67 -0.57
CA GLY A 67 9.57 -4.44 -0.08
C GLY A 67 10.08 -3.98 1.28
N HIS A 68 9.28 -3.18 2.01
CA HIS A 68 9.59 -2.79 3.38
C HIS A 68 9.19 -3.87 4.38
N ILE A 69 8.02 -4.48 4.17
CA ILE A 69 7.54 -5.61 4.98
C ILE A 69 7.81 -6.90 4.20
N GLY A 70 8.63 -7.76 4.78
CA GLY A 70 9.04 -9.01 4.15
C GLY A 70 10.23 -8.83 3.21
N TYR A 71 10.14 -9.43 2.04
CA TYR A 71 11.22 -9.50 1.06
C TYR A 71 11.00 -8.51 -0.09
N ASP A 72 12.05 -7.76 -0.46
CA ASP A 72 12.03 -6.87 -1.64
C ASP A 72 12.08 -7.71 -2.93
N TRP A 73 10.93 -8.31 -3.27
CA TRP A 73 10.79 -9.21 -4.39
C TRP A 73 10.91 -8.51 -5.76
N VAL A 74 10.54 -7.22 -5.84
CA VAL A 74 10.70 -6.46 -7.08
C VAL A 74 12.17 -6.25 -7.42
N SER A 75 12.98 -5.88 -6.44
CA SER A 75 14.44 -5.79 -6.63
C SER A 75 15.08 -7.13 -6.89
N ALA A 76 14.55 -8.22 -6.34
CA ALA A 76 15.02 -9.57 -6.62
C ALA A 76 14.71 -9.99 -8.07
N LEU A 77 13.53 -9.65 -8.58
CA LEU A 77 13.18 -9.89 -9.99
C LEU A 77 14.15 -9.15 -10.92
N ARG A 78 14.44 -7.86 -10.67
CA ARG A 78 15.42 -7.11 -11.47
C ARG A 78 16.79 -7.77 -11.54
N LYS A 79 17.24 -8.34 -10.42
CA LYS A 79 18.53 -9.03 -10.36
C LYS A 79 18.52 -10.37 -11.10
N LYS A 80 17.36 -11.03 -11.15
CA LYS A 80 17.21 -12.36 -11.75
C LYS A 80 16.87 -12.31 -13.24
N ASP A 81 16.14 -11.29 -13.66
CA ASP A 81 15.67 -11.11 -15.03
C ASP A 81 15.94 -9.69 -15.48
N ASP A 82 17.00 -9.52 -16.28
CA ASP A 82 17.41 -8.24 -16.87
C ASP A 82 16.76 -7.98 -18.25
N SER A 83 15.92 -8.90 -18.73
CA SER A 83 15.22 -8.78 -20.00
C SER A 83 14.07 -7.76 -19.95
N LYS A 84 13.67 -7.31 -18.76
CA LYS A 84 12.57 -6.37 -18.51
C LYS A 84 12.98 -5.24 -17.57
N ILE A 85 12.23 -4.14 -17.61
CA ILE A 85 12.31 -3.07 -16.60
C ILE A 85 11.21 -3.31 -15.58
N TYR A 86 11.58 -3.56 -14.33
CA TYR A 86 10.64 -3.73 -13.22
C TYR A 86 10.56 -2.43 -12.41
N ILE A 87 9.41 -1.78 -12.39
CA ILE A 87 9.15 -0.54 -11.67
C ILE A 87 8.32 -0.88 -10.42
N ASN A 88 8.76 -0.40 -9.27
CA ASN A 88 8.07 -0.64 -8.01
C ASN A 88 7.06 0.48 -7.75
N ALA A 89 5.77 0.14 -7.80
CA ALA A 89 4.66 1.02 -7.47
C ALA A 89 3.97 0.62 -6.14
N GLY A 90 4.72 0.01 -5.22
CA GLY A 90 4.26 -0.29 -3.87
C GLY A 90 4.46 0.90 -2.93
N ILE A 91 3.45 1.26 -2.14
CA ILE A 91 3.55 2.28 -1.09
C ILE A 91 3.00 1.74 0.23
N ASN A 92 3.78 1.93 1.30
CA ASN A 92 3.43 1.44 2.63
C ASN A 92 2.03 1.93 3.08
N ALA A 93 1.26 1.00 3.64
CA ALA A 93 -0.07 1.20 4.17
C ALA A 93 -1.12 1.70 3.14
N ASP A 94 -0.84 1.67 1.83
CA ASP A 94 -1.84 2.02 0.83
C ASP A 94 -3.01 1.04 0.85
N LEU A 95 -4.20 1.62 0.73
CA LEU A 95 -5.42 0.93 0.34
C LEU A 95 -5.61 1.06 -1.18
N THR A 96 -6.56 0.33 -1.71
CA THR A 96 -6.88 0.34 -3.14
C THR A 96 -7.30 1.72 -3.63
N TRP A 97 -7.99 2.51 -2.80
CA TRP A 97 -8.30 3.92 -3.09
C TRP A 97 -7.02 4.75 -3.29
N ASN A 98 -6.01 4.59 -2.41
CA ASN A 98 -4.74 5.32 -2.56
C ASN A 98 -4.01 4.94 -3.86
N LEU A 99 -4.08 3.68 -4.28
CA LEU A 99 -3.52 3.23 -5.55
C LEU A 99 -4.19 3.94 -6.74
N ASN A 100 -5.51 4.14 -6.70
CA ASN A 100 -6.26 4.91 -7.70
C ASN A 100 -5.84 6.38 -7.75
N GLU A 101 -5.61 7.02 -6.59
CA GLU A 101 -5.23 8.45 -6.54
C GLU A 101 -3.84 8.72 -7.17
N ARG A 102 -3.06 7.67 -7.43
CA ARG A 102 -1.75 7.76 -8.08
C ARG A 102 -1.63 6.92 -9.34
N VAL A 103 -2.73 6.57 -9.97
CA VAL A 103 -2.75 5.72 -11.17
C VAL A 103 -1.94 6.33 -12.33
N ASP A 104 -1.87 7.65 -12.43
CA ASP A 104 -1.08 8.36 -13.44
C ASP A 104 0.42 8.06 -13.33
N ASN A 105 0.93 7.83 -12.11
CA ASN A 105 2.32 7.39 -11.89
C ASN A 105 2.61 5.98 -12.42
N ILE A 106 1.58 5.21 -12.71
CA ILE A 106 1.67 3.86 -13.29
C ILE A 106 1.58 3.96 -14.81
N ILE A 107 0.55 4.63 -15.30
CA ILE A 107 0.22 4.76 -16.71
C ILE A 107 1.30 5.50 -17.48
N LYS A 108 1.93 6.54 -16.91
CA LYS A 108 3.00 7.34 -17.54
C LYS A 108 4.19 6.50 -18.05
N HIS A 109 4.38 5.29 -17.51
CA HIS A 109 5.47 4.40 -17.92
C HIS A 109 5.15 3.58 -19.17
N ASN A 110 3.92 3.71 -19.72
CA ASN A 110 3.43 2.89 -20.84
C ASN A 110 3.77 1.40 -20.64
N PRO A 111 3.24 0.75 -19.57
CA PRO A 111 3.62 -0.60 -19.20
C PRO A 111 3.14 -1.66 -20.20
N ASP A 112 3.98 -2.66 -20.47
CA ASP A 112 3.58 -3.89 -21.17
C ASP A 112 2.89 -4.88 -20.21
N TYR A 113 3.23 -4.80 -18.92
CA TYR A 113 2.67 -5.66 -17.87
C TYR A 113 2.41 -4.87 -16.60
N ILE A 114 1.28 -5.15 -15.96
CA ILE A 114 0.94 -4.63 -14.63
C ILE A 114 0.68 -5.82 -13.72
N THR A 115 1.35 -5.88 -12.55
CA THR A 115 1.00 -6.82 -11.49
C THR A 115 0.33 -6.08 -10.35
N ILE A 116 -0.74 -6.65 -9.79
CA ILE A 116 -1.55 -6.05 -8.73
C ILE A 116 -1.52 -6.95 -7.49
N LEU A 117 -1.02 -6.43 -6.37
CA LEU A 117 -1.10 -7.05 -5.05
C LEU A 117 -1.50 -5.97 -4.04
N ILE A 118 -2.79 -5.72 -3.90
CA ILE A 118 -3.38 -4.67 -3.06
C ILE A 118 -4.67 -5.17 -2.39
N GLY A 119 -4.95 -4.69 -1.19
CA GLY A 119 -6.16 -5.04 -0.44
C GLY A 119 -5.89 -5.56 0.97
N THR A 120 -4.61 -5.81 1.33
CA THR A 120 -4.24 -6.21 2.69
C THR A 120 -4.68 -5.17 3.71
N ASN A 121 -4.40 -3.89 3.45
CA ASN A 121 -4.80 -2.79 4.32
C ASN A 121 -6.32 -2.52 4.26
N ASP A 122 -6.95 -2.72 3.11
CA ASP A 122 -8.41 -2.68 2.97
C ASP A 122 -9.06 -3.73 3.87
N SER A 123 -8.56 -4.96 3.87
CA SER A 123 -9.08 -6.05 4.69
C SER A 123 -8.87 -5.79 6.19
N ILE A 124 -7.71 -5.27 6.60
CA ILE A 124 -7.45 -4.89 7.99
C ILE A 124 -8.39 -3.75 8.42
N GLY A 125 -8.56 -2.73 7.59
CA GLY A 125 -9.44 -1.58 7.85
C GLY A 125 -10.92 -1.94 7.87
N SER A 126 -11.34 -3.01 7.20
CA SER A 126 -12.75 -3.45 7.11
C SER A 126 -13.24 -4.23 8.33
N GLN A 127 -12.42 -4.48 9.34
CA GLN A 127 -12.77 -5.25 10.54
C GLN A 127 -13.67 -4.53 11.55
N ASN A 128 -14.20 -3.34 11.27
CA ASN A 128 -15.00 -2.51 12.19
C ASN A 128 -14.31 -2.18 13.53
N ILE A 129 -12.99 -2.21 13.57
CA ILE A 129 -12.21 -1.83 14.75
C ILE A 129 -11.88 -0.34 14.64
N LYS A 130 -12.56 0.48 15.46
CA LYS A 130 -12.53 1.95 15.34
C LYS A 130 -11.12 2.55 15.26
N HIS A 131 -10.21 2.18 16.15
CA HIS A 131 -8.86 2.75 16.16
C HIS A 131 -8.03 2.38 14.92
N ILE A 132 -8.30 1.23 14.29
CA ILE A 132 -7.68 0.81 13.04
C ILE A 132 -8.24 1.64 11.88
N GLN A 133 -9.56 1.82 11.83
CA GLN A 133 -10.21 2.65 10.82
C GLN A 133 -9.75 4.11 10.90
N ASP A 134 -9.73 4.69 12.12
CA ASP A 134 -9.24 6.05 12.37
C ASP A 134 -7.77 6.22 11.94
N TYR A 135 -6.94 5.20 12.16
CA TYR A 135 -5.55 5.18 11.69
C TYR A 135 -5.48 5.31 10.16
N TYR A 136 -6.19 4.50 9.41
CA TYR A 136 -6.16 4.57 7.95
C TYR A 136 -6.75 5.89 7.42
N VAL A 137 -7.88 6.35 7.97
CA VAL A 137 -8.47 7.63 7.57
C VAL A 137 -7.49 8.78 7.79
N SER A 138 -6.85 8.85 8.96
CA SER A 138 -5.95 9.96 9.30
C SER A 138 -4.60 9.90 8.59
N THR A 139 -4.01 8.71 8.45
CA THR A 139 -2.65 8.56 7.89
C THR A 139 -2.64 8.45 6.36
N LYS A 140 -3.71 7.94 5.77
CA LYS A 140 -3.82 7.72 4.33
C LYS A 140 -4.77 8.71 3.65
N GLY A 141 -5.37 9.63 4.41
CA GLY A 141 -6.24 10.66 3.87
C GLY A 141 -7.52 10.13 3.25
N LEU A 142 -8.04 9.00 3.77
CA LEU A 142 -9.21 8.38 3.19
C LEU A 142 -10.44 9.27 3.34
N PRO A 143 -11.31 9.38 2.30
CA PRO A 143 -12.53 10.17 2.35
C PRO A 143 -13.64 9.50 3.17
N ARG A 144 -13.51 8.23 3.50
CA ARG A 144 -14.48 7.42 4.24
C ARG A 144 -13.81 6.24 4.94
N LEU A 145 -14.57 5.57 5.82
CA LEU A 145 -14.09 4.35 6.49
C LEU A 145 -13.93 3.21 5.49
N PRO A 146 -12.86 2.38 5.62
CA PRO A 146 -12.70 1.19 4.81
C PRO A 146 -13.88 0.21 4.98
N HIS A 147 -14.34 -0.35 3.86
CA HIS A 147 -15.40 -1.34 3.81
C HIS A 147 -15.23 -2.23 2.56
N ILE A 148 -15.66 -3.46 2.63
CA ILE A 148 -15.49 -4.44 1.54
C ILE A 148 -16.13 -4.01 0.21
N ASP A 149 -17.30 -3.37 0.24
CA ASP A 149 -17.94 -2.87 -0.98
C ASP A 149 -17.15 -1.73 -1.62
N TRP A 150 -16.52 -0.89 -0.78
CA TRP A 150 -15.65 0.17 -1.28
C TRP A 150 -14.37 -0.41 -1.89
N TYR A 151 -13.77 -1.39 -1.24
CA TYR A 151 -12.65 -2.14 -1.82
C TYR A 151 -13.01 -2.69 -3.19
N SER A 152 -14.16 -3.37 -3.31
CA SER A 152 -14.64 -3.93 -4.58
C SER A 152 -14.75 -2.87 -5.68
N SER A 153 -15.39 -1.73 -5.37
CA SER A 153 -15.57 -0.64 -6.34
C SER A 153 -14.25 0.03 -6.72
N GLU A 154 -13.33 0.21 -5.77
CA GLU A 154 -12.04 0.81 -6.04
C GLU A 154 -11.11 -0.11 -6.85
N LEU A 155 -11.13 -1.41 -6.55
CA LEU A 155 -10.35 -2.39 -7.32
C LEU A 155 -10.85 -2.48 -8.76
N GLU A 156 -12.17 -2.51 -8.95
CA GLU A 156 -12.76 -2.49 -10.29
C GLU A 156 -12.43 -1.20 -11.04
N ARG A 157 -12.50 -0.03 -10.36
CA ARG A 157 -12.11 1.27 -10.93
C ARG A 157 -10.66 1.24 -11.41
N PHE A 158 -9.75 0.72 -10.59
CA PHE A 158 -8.34 0.62 -10.95
C PHE A 158 -8.12 -0.27 -12.18
N ILE A 159 -8.68 -1.48 -12.17
CA ILE A 159 -8.58 -2.42 -13.30
C ILE A 159 -9.12 -1.78 -14.58
N THR A 160 -10.31 -1.18 -14.52
CA THR A 160 -10.92 -0.53 -15.67
C THR A 160 -10.07 0.64 -16.19
N THR A 161 -9.53 1.47 -15.29
CA THR A 161 -8.70 2.62 -15.66
C THR A 161 -7.45 2.18 -16.41
N VAL A 162 -6.72 1.21 -15.86
CA VAL A 162 -5.48 0.75 -16.51
C VAL A 162 -5.74 -0.03 -17.80
N THR A 163 -6.86 -0.77 -17.88
CA THR A 163 -7.26 -1.47 -19.11
C THR A 163 -7.63 -0.50 -20.24
N VAL A 164 -8.27 0.62 -19.90
CA VAL A 164 -8.67 1.62 -20.91
C VAL A 164 -7.51 2.50 -21.36
N GLN A 165 -6.56 2.77 -20.45
CA GLN A 165 -5.46 3.74 -20.70
C GLN A 165 -4.13 3.10 -21.07
N THR A 166 -4.04 1.76 -21.08
CA THR A 166 -2.81 1.03 -21.47
C THR A 166 -3.14 -0.23 -22.25
N ASP A 167 -2.18 -0.73 -23.02
CA ASP A 167 -2.24 -2.05 -23.65
C ASP A 167 -1.64 -3.16 -22.76
N ALA A 168 -1.44 -2.89 -21.47
CA ALA A 168 -0.76 -3.79 -20.55
C ALA A 168 -1.51 -5.09 -20.32
N LYS A 169 -0.79 -6.19 -20.27
CA LYS A 169 -1.31 -7.44 -19.71
C LYS A 169 -1.33 -7.34 -18.19
N ILE A 170 -2.48 -7.61 -17.58
CA ILE A 170 -2.69 -7.43 -16.14
C ILE A 170 -2.73 -8.79 -15.46
N ALA A 171 -1.94 -8.92 -14.40
CA ALA A 171 -1.99 -10.04 -13.46
C ALA A 171 -2.38 -9.54 -12.07
N ILE A 172 -3.29 -10.23 -11.40
CA ILE A 172 -3.72 -9.88 -10.03
C ILE A 172 -3.51 -11.06 -9.10
N SER A 173 -2.93 -10.80 -7.94
CA SER A 173 -2.70 -11.80 -6.90
C SER A 173 -3.75 -11.75 -5.81
N THR A 174 -4.16 -12.92 -5.31
CA THR A 174 -4.92 -13.00 -4.05
C THR A 174 -4.06 -12.53 -2.88
N LEU A 175 -4.72 -12.00 -1.85
CA LEU A 175 -4.07 -11.55 -0.63
C LEU A 175 -3.48 -12.73 0.14
N PRO A 176 -2.30 -12.57 0.75
CA PRO A 176 -1.73 -13.57 1.65
C PRO A 176 -2.55 -13.67 2.94
N TRP A 177 -2.35 -14.74 3.68
CA TRP A 177 -2.86 -14.88 5.03
C TRP A 177 -2.32 -13.77 5.93
N LEU A 178 -3.22 -13.21 6.76
CA LEU A 178 -2.87 -12.21 7.75
C LEU A 178 -2.82 -12.86 9.13
N GLY A 179 -1.63 -12.85 9.71
CA GLY A 179 -1.37 -13.30 11.07
C GLY A 179 -1.13 -14.81 11.22
N GLU A 180 -0.13 -15.18 12.01
CA GLU A 180 0.19 -16.56 12.40
C GLU A 180 -0.82 -17.11 13.44
N GLN A 181 -1.50 -16.21 14.16
CA GLN A 181 -2.58 -16.57 15.09
C GLN A 181 -3.91 -16.22 14.42
N SER A 182 -4.54 -17.24 13.87
CA SER A 182 -5.80 -17.14 13.15
C SER A 182 -6.94 -16.66 14.06
N ASN A 183 -7.19 -15.36 14.08
CA ASN A 183 -8.50 -14.86 14.45
C ASN A 183 -9.47 -15.22 13.31
N ALA A 184 -10.52 -15.99 13.61
CA ALA A 184 -11.51 -16.44 12.62
C ALA A 184 -12.16 -15.26 11.85
N GLU A 185 -12.24 -14.09 12.48
CA GLU A 185 -12.79 -12.88 11.87
C GLU A 185 -11.92 -12.36 10.73
N ILE A 186 -10.60 -12.19 10.94
CA ILE A 186 -9.69 -11.70 9.89
C ILE A 186 -9.59 -12.68 8.72
N ILE A 187 -9.66 -13.99 8.99
CA ILE A 187 -9.69 -15.02 7.95
C ILE A 187 -10.91 -14.82 7.04
N THR A 188 -12.08 -14.60 7.64
CA THR A 188 -13.34 -14.39 6.92
C THR A 188 -13.27 -13.10 6.08
N VAL A 189 -12.72 -12.03 6.64
CA VAL A 189 -12.55 -10.74 5.93
C VAL A 189 -11.61 -10.89 4.73
N VAL A 190 -10.43 -11.51 4.92
CA VAL A 190 -9.46 -11.75 3.82
C VAL A 190 -10.06 -12.66 2.74
N LYS A 191 -10.81 -13.69 3.14
CA LYS A 191 -11.51 -14.55 2.18
C LYS A 191 -12.48 -13.76 1.32
N GLY A 192 -13.31 -12.89 1.91
CA GLY A 192 -14.24 -12.03 1.17
C GLY A 192 -13.54 -11.13 0.16
N HIS A 193 -12.39 -10.52 0.54
CA HIS A 193 -11.58 -9.72 -0.37
C HIS A 193 -10.99 -10.58 -1.51
N ASN A 194 -10.53 -11.79 -1.20
CA ASN A 194 -10.03 -12.71 -2.21
C ASN A 194 -11.12 -13.22 -3.17
N ASP A 195 -12.35 -13.36 -2.70
CA ASP A 195 -13.49 -13.72 -3.56
C ASP A 195 -13.82 -12.59 -4.56
N ILE A 196 -13.71 -11.32 -4.15
CA ILE A 196 -13.81 -10.15 -5.03
C ILE A 196 -12.69 -10.16 -6.09
N ILE A 197 -11.43 -10.44 -5.68
CA ILE A 197 -10.30 -10.53 -6.61
C ILE A 197 -10.60 -11.58 -7.69
N ARG A 198 -11.05 -12.77 -7.31
CA ARG A 198 -11.37 -13.85 -8.26
C ARG A 198 -12.50 -13.44 -9.21
N LEU A 199 -13.57 -12.85 -8.67
CA LEU A 199 -14.70 -12.37 -9.47
C LEU A 199 -14.25 -11.34 -10.52
N LEU A 200 -13.45 -10.36 -10.12
CA LEU A 200 -12.96 -9.33 -11.05
C LEU A 200 -11.92 -9.91 -12.03
N SER A 201 -11.09 -10.85 -11.59
CA SER A 201 -10.16 -11.55 -12.49
C SER A 201 -10.89 -12.30 -13.60
N GLU A 202 -11.97 -13.01 -13.28
CA GLU A 202 -12.82 -13.68 -14.28
C GLU A 202 -13.53 -12.66 -15.19
N LYS A 203 -14.13 -11.63 -14.60
CA LYS A 203 -14.88 -10.59 -15.34
C LYS A 203 -14.02 -9.88 -16.39
N TYR A 204 -12.77 -9.59 -16.07
CA TYR A 204 -11.84 -8.85 -16.95
C TYR A 204 -10.82 -9.76 -17.64
N THR A 205 -10.95 -11.07 -17.51
CA THR A 205 -10.05 -12.07 -18.10
C THR A 205 -8.57 -11.81 -17.73
N LEU A 206 -8.32 -11.52 -16.46
CA LEU A 206 -6.98 -11.28 -15.92
C LEU A 206 -6.26 -12.59 -15.60
N THR A 207 -4.94 -12.51 -15.51
CA THR A 207 -4.08 -13.67 -15.12
C THR A 207 -3.87 -13.68 -13.62
#